data_4c2b56a3955d7f2b58a30caba3c1a9ad
#
_entry.id   4c2b56a3955d7f2b58a30caba3c1a9ad
#
_cell.length_a   1.000
_cell.length_b   1.000
_cell.length_c   1.000
_cell.angle_alpha   90.00
_cell.angle_beta   90.00
_cell.angle_gamma   90.00
#
_symmetry.space_group_name_H-M   'P 1'
#
loop_
_entity.id
_entity.type
_entity.pdbx_description
1 polymer ?
#
loop_
_entity_poly.entity_id
_entity_poly.type
_entity_poly.pdbx_seq_one_letter_code
_entity_poly.pdbx_strand_id
1 'polypeptide(L)'
;MVTPLILLVSALLAPGVSSPAGAPTAPKEVFHVRSFESGSRLAAPRLHTARLHTELLESRPEESASLASRDVGEILLRFSTPVQLHLSRIRVVDDQGRELATGPLAHPEGDEHRLFVTLATPLRPGGYTVEWRAGAPDNHLITDTYTFRVEAHEPSGEASPDITLRREGADAPVPAASLLPSGSGTRWLHLLGLILFLGVTAFRFGVVRPLQGRGEMVATLEALEPRLRRLAWLATLLLLAALPLRLLDQVGTGGSDLVMALLFRSAWGAGWFLQLATASMALVGLVLLRGTENRPRGWNILAGAALLLPLIPALSGHAWGTEWRAISVPFLYLHVAGAGIWLGGLLVLLTAGLPAVGRAEGRTAPPGENVLPPLARLVNGFSRVALVAVATLVISGSVSSFLQLGGVVPLFTTAYGRTLALKLGMVAGALLLGFYNWRKVRPSLNERPDPGELRIPASVEAILGLLVLLATAVLVAMPPP
;
A
#
# COMPACT_ATOMS: atom_id res chain seq x y z
N MET A 1 -27.64 -16.31 3.23
CA MET A 1 -26.76 -15.96 4.37
C MET A 1 -26.07 -14.62 4.09
N VAL A 2 -26.83 -13.52 4.07
CA VAL A 2 -26.33 -12.14 3.88
C VAL A 2 -26.68 -11.29 5.11
N THR A 3 -27.47 -11.83 6.00
CA THR A 3 -28.03 -11.13 7.19
C THR A 3 -27.03 -10.76 8.30
N PRO A 4 -25.92 -11.46 8.56
CA PRO A 4 -25.04 -11.08 9.66
C PRO A 4 -24.11 -9.89 9.37
N LEU A 5 -23.88 -9.53 8.10
CA LEU A 5 -22.97 -8.42 7.76
C LEU A 5 -23.68 -7.06 7.89
N ILE A 6 -25.00 -7.01 7.68
CA ILE A 6 -25.80 -5.78 7.80
C ILE A 6 -25.99 -5.42 9.28
N LEU A 7 -26.11 -6.39 10.15
CA LEU A 7 -26.26 -6.17 11.61
C LEU A 7 -24.98 -5.66 12.29
N LEU A 8 -23.80 -5.98 11.73
CA LEU A 8 -22.52 -5.47 12.26
C LEU A 8 -22.31 -3.98 11.97
N VAL A 9 -22.81 -3.50 10.83
CA VAL A 9 -22.71 -2.08 10.45
C VAL A 9 -23.71 -1.22 11.19
N SER A 10 -24.88 -1.76 11.51
CA SER A 10 -25.93 -1.03 12.25
C SER A 10 -25.63 -0.86 13.75
N ALA A 11 -24.83 -1.75 14.35
CA ALA A 11 -24.43 -1.68 15.75
C ALA A 11 -23.34 -0.62 16.03
N LEU A 12 -22.65 -0.13 15.01
CA LEU A 12 -21.58 0.88 15.11
C LEU A 12 -22.07 2.33 14.96
N LEU A 13 -23.35 2.56 14.68
CA LEU A 13 -23.90 3.89 14.38
C LEU A 13 -24.97 4.39 15.39
N ALA A 14 -25.13 3.75 16.55
CA ALA A 14 -26.06 4.22 17.56
C ALA A 14 -25.34 5.14 18.58
N PRO A 15 -25.69 6.43 18.70
CA PRO A 15 -25.19 7.28 19.77
C PRO A 15 -25.94 6.96 21.06
N GLY A 16 -25.24 6.43 22.05
CA GLY A 16 -25.74 6.27 23.41
C GLY A 16 -25.87 7.63 24.11
N VAL A 17 -27.10 8.12 24.22
CA VAL A 17 -27.46 9.24 25.10
C VAL A 17 -27.92 8.64 26.43
N SER A 18 -27.16 8.83 27.48
CA SER A 18 -27.64 8.71 28.86
C SER A 18 -27.30 9.99 29.61
N SER A 19 -28.34 10.76 29.91
CA SER A 19 -28.33 11.86 30.88
C SER A 19 -28.38 11.32 32.32
N PRO A 20 -27.68 11.94 33.24
CA PRO A 20 -28.19 12.03 34.61
C PRO A 20 -28.53 13.46 35.00
N ALA A 21 -29.70 13.57 35.64
CA ALA A 21 -30.20 14.79 36.29
C ALA A 21 -29.42 15.09 37.56
N GLY A 22 -29.32 16.40 37.91
CA GLY A 22 -28.93 16.83 39.23
C GLY A 22 -28.10 18.11 39.22
N ALA A 23 -28.79 19.27 39.34
CA ALA A 23 -28.16 20.57 39.63
C ALA A 23 -27.73 20.67 41.09
N PRO A 24 -26.76 21.58 41.43
CA PRO A 24 -27.19 22.77 42.13
C PRO A 24 -26.56 24.06 41.59
N THR A 25 -27.33 25.14 41.81
CA THR A 25 -27.08 26.54 41.53
C THR A 25 -25.96 27.11 42.39
N ALA A 26 -25.11 27.99 41.83
CA ALA A 26 -24.29 28.94 42.50
C ALA A 26 -23.91 30.14 41.57
N PRO A 27 -23.39 31.27 42.05
CA PRO A 27 -24.03 32.57 41.82
C PRO A 27 -23.36 33.38 40.68
N LYS A 28 -24.12 34.42 40.26
CA LYS A 28 -23.72 35.39 39.24
C LYS A 28 -22.59 36.30 39.79
N GLU A 29 -21.40 36.21 39.23
CA GLU A 29 -20.41 37.29 39.30
C GLU A 29 -20.40 38.11 38.03
N VAL A 30 -20.56 39.42 38.21
CA VAL A 30 -20.52 40.45 37.18
C VAL A 30 -19.06 40.74 36.89
N PHE A 31 -18.55 40.40 35.70
CA PHE A 31 -17.24 40.86 35.27
C PHE A 31 -17.35 42.02 34.30
N HIS A 32 -16.75 43.15 34.71
CA HIS A 32 -16.56 44.33 33.90
C HIS A 32 -15.71 44.06 32.65
N VAL A 33 -16.25 44.38 31.49
CA VAL A 33 -15.53 44.43 30.21
C VAL A 33 -14.61 45.69 30.24
N ARG A 34 -13.31 45.48 30.31
CA ARG A 34 -12.32 46.49 29.90
C ARG A 34 -11.93 46.20 28.44
N SER A 35 -12.23 47.15 27.59
CA SER A 35 -11.77 47.23 26.21
C SER A 35 -10.23 47.33 26.20
N PHE A 36 -9.55 46.38 25.59
CA PHE A 36 -8.17 46.50 25.17
C PHE A 36 -8.13 46.41 23.65
N GLU A 37 -7.99 47.55 23.01
CA GLU A 37 -7.51 47.66 21.64
C GLU A 37 -6.03 47.31 21.64
N SER A 38 -5.67 46.25 20.98
CA SER A 38 -4.36 46.14 20.33
C SER A 38 -4.33 44.93 19.40
N GLY A 39 -4.07 45.20 18.14
CA GLY A 39 -4.06 44.23 17.05
C GLY A 39 -3.03 43.14 17.24
N SER A 40 -3.51 41.95 17.53
CA SER A 40 -2.83 40.72 17.21
C SER A 40 -3.74 39.88 16.32
N ARG A 41 -3.35 39.76 15.05
CA ARG A 41 -3.96 38.79 14.15
C ARG A 41 -3.89 37.45 14.84
N LEU A 42 -5.03 36.93 15.28
CA LEU A 42 -5.18 35.54 15.67
C LEU A 42 -4.79 34.70 14.44
N ALA A 43 -3.57 34.17 14.47
CA ALA A 43 -3.18 33.11 13.57
C ALA A 43 -4.17 31.98 13.83
N ALA A 44 -4.97 31.64 12.81
CA ALA A 44 -5.80 30.43 12.83
C ALA A 44 -4.91 29.27 13.27
N PRO A 45 -5.39 28.35 14.13
CA PRO A 45 -4.64 27.16 14.46
C PRO A 45 -4.32 26.47 13.13
N ARG A 46 -3.05 26.46 12.77
CA ARG A 46 -2.58 25.61 11.68
C ARG A 46 -2.89 24.20 12.14
N LEU A 47 -3.91 23.57 11.52
CA LEU A 47 -4.04 22.14 11.52
C LEU A 47 -2.65 21.60 11.11
N HIS A 48 -1.92 21.07 12.06
CA HIS A 48 -0.73 20.29 11.74
C HIS A 48 -1.25 19.11 10.93
N THR A 49 -1.18 19.25 9.60
CA THR A 49 -1.22 18.09 8.72
C THR A 49 -0.08 17.21 9.20
N ALA A 50 -0.41 16.09 9.83
CA ALA A 50 0.57 15.13 10.26
C ALA A 50 1.42 14.79 9.01
N ARG A 51 2.69 15.20 9.02
CA ARG A 51 3.63 14.86 7.95
C ARG A 51 3.82 13.36 8.03
N LEU A 52 3.28 12.63 7.08
CA LEU A 52 3.33 11.16 7.01
C LEU A 52 4.71 10.66 6.58
N HIS A 53 5.68 11.57 6.40
CA HIS A 53 7.04 11.25 5.99
C HIS A 53 8.03 11.54 7.09
N THR A 54 8.94 10.59 7.23
CA THR A 54 10.16 10.76 8.01
C THR A 54 11.15 11.56 7.18
N GLU A 55 11.30 12.85 7.48
CA GLU A 55 12.31 13.74 6.91
C GLU A 55 13.34 14.05 7.99
N LEU A 56 14.61 14.17 7.60
CA LEU A 56 15.66 14.72 8.47
C LEU A 56 15.41 16.23 8.59
N LEU A 57 15.11 16.69 9.80
CA LEU A 57 14.84 18.11 10.10
C LEU A 57 16.07 18.84 10.58
N GLU A 58 16.96 18.15 11.31
CA GLU A 58 18.14 18.73 11.92
C GLU A 58 19.22 17.67 12.05
N SER A 59 20.46 18.03 11.76
CA SER A 59 21.64 17.21 12.03
C SER A 59 22.64 17.99 12.90
N ARG A 60 23.32 17.29 13.78
CA ARG A 60 24.49 17.83 14.50
C ARG A 60 25.64 16.82 14.37
N PRO A 61 26.76 17.17 13.77
CA PRO A 61 27.02 18.47 13.10
C PRO A 61 26.03 18.78 11.97
N GLU A 62 25.83 20.08 11.67
CA GLU A 62 25.08 20.50 10.50
C GLU A 62 25.79 20.10 9.20
N GLU A 63 25.05 19.92 8.12
CA GLU A 63 25.60 19.65 6.80
C GLU A 63 26.56 20.77 6.37
N SER A 64 27.75 20.38 5.89
CA SER A 64 28.83 21.29 5.47
C SER A 64 29.40 22.18 6.61
N ALA A 65 29.10 21.87 7.87
CA ALA A 65 29.69 22.58 9.00
C ALA A 65 31.22 22.38 9.08
N SER A 66 31.92 23.44 9.50
CA SER A 66 33.34 23.40 9.85
C SER A 66 33.50 23.66 11.33
N LEU A 67 34.05 22.69 12.07
CA LEU A 67 34.04 22.65 13.54
C LEU A 67 35.41 22.32 14.09
N ALA A 68 35.71 22.82 15.32
CA ALA A 68 36.89 22.39 16.01
C ALA A 68 36.75 20.93 16.51
N SER A 69 37.85 20.18 16.52
CA SER A 69 37.87 18.75 16.87
C SER A 69 37.20 18.44 18.23
N ARG A 70 37.33 19.34 19.22
CA ARG A 70 36.77 19.20 20.57
C ARG A 70 35.24 19.36 20.63
N ASP A 71 34.65 19.97 19.58
CA ASP A 71 33.24 20.34 19.57
C ASP A 71 32.36 19.24 18.94
N VAL A 72 32.99 18.14 18.44
CA VAL A 72 32.29 17.02 17.80
C VAL A 72 32.45 15.76 18.65
N GLY A 73 31.54 15.56 19.59
CA GLY A 73 31.52 14.36 20.47
C GLY A 73 30.41 13.37 20.12
N GLU A 74 29.46 13.80 19.32
CA GLU A 74 28.27 12.98 18.94
C GLU A 74 27.76 13.37 17.57
N ILE A 75 27.03 12.44 16.94
CA ILE A 75 26.17 12.71 15.80
C ILE A 75 24.73 12.58 16.29
N LEU A 76 23.95 13.65 16.11
CA LEU A 76 22.53 13.72 16.44
C LEU A 76 21.73 14.01 15.17
N LEU A 77 20.69 13.21 14.92
CA LEU A 77 19.77 13.36 13.81
C LEU A 77 18.35 13.50 14.35
N ARG A 78 17.59 14.53 13.95
CA ARG A 78 16.20 14.74 14.33
C ARG A 78 15.28 14.62 13.14
N PHE A 79 14.26 13.80 13.26
CA PHE A 79 13.31 13.46 12.22
C PHE A 79 11.90 14.03 12.47
N SER A 80 11.12 14.19 11.40
CA SER A 80 9.75 14.69 11.44
C SER A 80 8.75 13.71 12.08
N THR A 81 9.07 12.41 12.09
CA THR A 81 8.26 11.33 12.69
C THR A 81 9.14 10.44 13.56
N PRO A 82 8.56 9.68 14.52
CA PRO A 82 9.32 8.67 15.27
C PRO A 82 10.06 7.71 14.35
N VAL A 83 11.26 7.27 14.73
CA VAL A 83 12.08 6.34 13.95
C VAL A 83 12.38 5.08 14.74
N GLN A 84 12.38 3.94 14.06
CA GLN A 84 12.59 2.64 14.67
C GLN A 84 14.09 2.34 14.81
N LEU A 85 14.58 2.30 16.04
CA LEU A 85 16.01 2.11 16.35
C LEU A 85 16.59 0.86 15.69
N HIS A 86 15.86 -0.27 15.72
CA HIS A 86 16.32 -1.57 15.23
C HIS A 86 16.41 -1.66 13.68
N LEU A 87 15.83 -0.72 12.96
CA LEU A 87 15.93 -0.55 11.51
C LEU A 87 16.88 0.57 11.12
N SER A 88 17.33 1.37 12.08
CA SER A 88 18.17 2.56 11.87
C SER A 88 19.65 2.26 12.04
N ARG A 89 20.50 3.06 11.41
CA ARG A 89 21.95 3.00 11.51
C ARG A 89 22.54 4.37 11.24
N ILE A 90 23.59 4.72 11.97
CA ILE A 90 24.47 5.86 11.67
C ILE A 90 25.88 5.29 11.50
N ARG A 91 26.58 5.69 10.45
CA ARG A 91 27.94 5.33 10.12
C ARG A 91 28.71 6.59 9.78
N VAL A 92 29.88 6.77 10.35
CA VAL A 92 30.73 7.92 10.09
C VAL A 92 32.02 7.45 9.44
N VAL A 93 32.38 8.03 8.31
CA VAL A 93 33.53 7.65 7.49
C VAL A 93 34.42 8.87 7.30
N ASP A 94 35.73 8.71 7.42
CA ASP A 94 36.69 9.77 7.12
C ASP A 94 36.97 9.90 5.60
N ASP A 95 37.74 10.91 5.21
CA ASP A 95 38.13 11.17 3.83
C ASP A 95 39.00 10.07 3.18
N GLN A 96 39.48 9.11 3.97
CA GLN A 96 40.22 7.91 3.50
C GLN A 96 39.30 6.68 3.39
N GLY A 97 38.00 6.83 3.64
CA GLY A 97 37.04 5.74 3.60
C GLY A 97 37.06 4.84 4.84
N ARG A 98 37.72 5.24 5.92
CA ARG A 98 37.77 4.45 7.17
C ARG A 98 36.59 4.77 8.05
N GLU A 99 35.92 3.73 8.51
CA GLU A 99 34.79 3.87 9.44
C GLU A 99 35.31 4.23 10.84
N LEU A 100 34.74 5.26 11.45
CA LEU A 100 35.01 5.63 12.83
C LEU A 100 34.25 4.70 13.78
N ALA A 101 34.90 4.37 14.89
CA ALA A 101 34.23 3.67 15.98
C ALA A 101 33.19 4.62 16.62
N THR A 102 31.95 4.18 16.66
CA THR A 102 30.84 4.89 17.29
C THR A 102 30.32 4.10 18.49
N GLY A 103 29.75 4.81 19.46
CA GLY A 103 28.96 4.20 20.52
C GLY A 103 27.67 3.56 20.00
N PRO A 104 26.90 2.93 20.88
CA PRO A 104 25.62 2.33 20.49
C PRO A 104 24.63 3.39 19.99
N LEU A 105 23.88 3.05 18.95
CA LEU A 105 22.78 3.87 18.46
C LEU A 105 21.66 3.91 19.50
N ALA A 106 21.17 5.09 19.85
CA ALA A 106 20.13 5.25 20.85
C ALA A 106 19.20 6.43 20.54
N HIS A 107 18.07 6.51 21.28
CA HIS A 107 17.20 7.67 21.35
C HIS A 107 17.62 8.52 22.57
N PRO A 108 18.03 9.78 22.37
CA PRO A 108 18.38 10.63 23.50
C PRO A 108 17.12 10.88 24.35
N GLU A 109 17.25 10.70 25.66
CA GLU A 109 16.16 10.92 26.62
C GLU A 109 14.84 10.18 26.32
N GLY A 110 14.89 9.13 25.47
CA GLY A 110 13.71 8.37 25.03
C GLY A 110 12.89 9.07 23.94
N ASP A 111 13.41 10.15 23.34
CA ASP A 111 12.77 10.84 22.21
C ASP A 111 12.93 10.04 20.92
N GLU A 112 11.87 9.32 20.52
CA GLU A 112 11.84 8.49 19.32
C GLU A 112 12.02 9.26 18.00
N HIS A 113 11.93 10.60 18.03
CA HIS A 113 12.20 11.46 16.87
C HIS A 113 13.68 11.71 16.64
N ARG A 114 14.55 11.26 17.55
CA ARG A 114 15.98 11.52 17.49
C ARG A 114 16.79 10.23 17.50
N LEU A 115 17.85 10.23 16.70
CA LEU A 115 18.90 9.19 16.74
C LEU A 115 20.22 9.84 17.11
N PHE A 116 20.98 9.21 17.96
CA PHE A 116 22.34 9.67 18.25
C PHE A 116 23.32 8.53 18.41
N VAL A 117 24.58 8.80 18.09
CA VAL A 117 25.75 7.98 18.42
C VAL A 117 26.84 8.88 18.99
N THR A 118 27.58 8.37 19.97
CA THR A 118 28.78 9.04 20.47
C THR A 118 29.97 8.70 19.56
N LEU A 119 30.90 9.65 19.42
CA LEU A 119 32.14 9.50 18.67
C LEU A 119 33.33 9.42 19.62
N ALA A 120 34.35 8.68 19.23
CA ALA A 120 35.64 8.74 19.88
C ALA A 120 36.28 10.12 19.59
N THR A 121 36.48 10.94 20.61
CA THR A 121 37.09 12.29 20.50
C THR A 121 38.52 12.28 21.07
N PRO A 122 39.38 13.18 20.60
CA PRO A 122 39.22 14.18 19.56
C PRO A 122 39.31 13.58 18.14
N LEU A 123 38.47 14.12 17.23
CA LEU A 123 38.56 13.78 15.80
C LEU A 123 39.80 14.45 15.17
N ARG A 124 40.42 13.79 14.21
CA ARG A 124 41.53 14.37 13.42
C ARG A 124 40.98 15.43 12.45
N PRO A 125 41.77 16.50 12.15
CA PRO A 125 41.43 17.41 11.09
C PRO A 125 41.19 16.65 9.76
N GLY A 126 40.11 16.99 9.03
CA GLY A 126 39.76 16.33 7.79
C GLY A 126 38.25 16.42 7.48
N GLY A 127 37.85 15.82 6.37
CA GLY A 127 36.45 15.67 5.97
C GLY A 127 35.85 14.39 6.56
N TYR A 128 34.59 14.44 6.93
CA TYR A 128 33.83 13.31 7.43
C TYR A 128 32.49 13.21 6.70
N THR A 129 32.11 11.99 6.35
CA THR A 129 30.80 11.67 5.76
C THR A 129 29.99 10.89 6.78
N VAL A 130 28.78 11.36 7.05
CA VAL A 130 27.78 10.67 7.85
C VAL A 130 26.82 9.97 6.90
N GLU A 131 26.86 8.65 6.88
CA GLU A 131 25.90 7.80 6.19
C GLU A 131 24.85 7.36 7.21
N TRP A 132 23.59 7.66 6.95
CA TRP A 132 22.54 7.26 7.88
C TRP A 132 21.40 6.54 7.18
N ARG A 133 20.75 5.68 7.95
CA ARG A 133 19.52 4.99 7.59
C ARG A 133 18.56 5.11 8.76
N ALA A 134 17.32 5.55 8.51
CA ALA A 134 16.25 5.63 9.49
C ALA A 134 15.08 4.72 9.07
N GLY A 135 14.59 3.91 10.00
CA GLY A 135 13.39 3.10 9.82
C GLY A 135 12.16 3.92 10.19
N ALA A 136 11.32 4.27 9.23
CA ALA A 136 10.05 4.96 9.47
C ALA A 136 9.01 4.07 10.19
N PRO A 137 7.94 4.65 10.80
CA PRO A 137 6.90 3.88 11.51
C PRO A 137 6.17 2.86 10.63
N ASP A 138 6.12 3.10 9.32
CA ASP A 138 5.55 2.23 8.29
C ASP A 138 6.54 1.21 7.73
N ASN A 139 7.72 1.09 8.34
CA ASN A 139 8.86 0.23 7.97
C ASN A 139 9.52 0.58 6.62
N HIS A 140 9.27 1.78 6.06
CA HIS A 140 10.11 2.30 4.98
C HIS A 140 11.49 2.65 5.54
N LEU A 141 12.53 2.33 4.77
CA LEU A 141 13.90 2.70 5.08
C LEU A 141 14.27 3.94 4.28
N ILE A 142 14.66 4.98 4.99
CA ILE A 142 15.16 6.22 4.41
C ILE A 142 16.66 6.23 4.62
N THR A 143 17.41 6.47 3.55
CA THR A 143 18.88 6.54 3.58
C THR A 143 19.33 7.82 2.92
N ASP A 144 20.28 8.49 3.54
CA ASP A 144 20.92 9.65 2.96
C ASP A 144 22.33 9.83 3.55
N THR A 145 23.08 10.80 3.03
CA THR A 145 24.44 11.10 3.47
C THR A 145 24.62 12.61 3.54
N TYR A 146 25.40 13.06 4.51
CA TYR A 146 25.88 14.44 4.53
C TYR A 146 27.34 14.48 5.01
N THR A 147 28.00 15.62 4.79
CA THR A 147 29.41 15.80 5.13
C THR A 147 29.59 16.95 6.10
N PHE A 148 30.61 16.85 6.94
CA PHE A 148 31.12 17.95 7.77
C PHE A 148 32.65 17.92 7.78
N ARG A 149 33.28 19.03 8.19
CA ARG A 149 34.74 19.16 8.28
C ARG A 149 35.18 19.47 9.71
N VAL A 150 36.28 18.85 10.11
CA VAL A 150 36.98 19.18 11.36
C VAL A 150 38.24 19.96 11.00
N GLU A 151 38.36 21.17 11.56
CA GLU A 151 39.53 22.03 11.35
C GLU A 151 40.69 21.70 12.28
N ALA A 152 41.92 21.93 11.81
CA ALA A 152 43.07 21.91 12.66
C ALA A 152 42.99 23.11 13.64
N HIS A 153 43.21 22.86 14.93
CA HIS A 153 43.27 23.95 15.89
C HIS A 153 44.55 24.75 15.67
N GLU A 154 44.48 25.85 14.93
CA GLU A 154 45.55 26.86 14.92
C GLU A 154 45.31 27.87 16.05
N PRO A 155 46.35 28.17 16.86
CA PRO A 155 46.21 29.29 17.78
C PRO A 155 46.12 30.60 16.98
N SER A 156 45.08 31.34 17.25
CA SER A 156 44.68 32.64 16.69
C SER A 156 45.84 33.48 16.14
N GLY A 157 45.88 33.69 14.83
CA GLY A 157 46.77 34.61 14.16
C GLY A 157 46.35 34.78 12.70
N GLU A 158 45.77 35.94 12.42
CA GLU A 158 45.61 36.61 11.13
C GLU A 158 44.67 35.99 10.07
N ALA A 159 43.67 36.78 9.75
CA ALA A 159 42.77 36.63 8.62
C ALA A 159 43.55 36.46 7.31
N SER A 160 43.30 35.43 6.58
CA SER A 160 43.76 35.22 5.20
C SER A 160 42.58 35.04 4.23
N PRO A 161 42.77 35.44 2.98
CA PRO A 161 41.73 36.00 2.14
C PRO A 161 40.86 34.95 1.45
N ASP A 162 39.62 35.39 1.29
CA ASP A 162 38.66 35.04 0.23
C ASP A 162 39.08 33.91 -0.75
N ILE A 163 38.77 32.68 -0.38
CA ILE A 163 38.76 31.55 -1.32
C ILE A 163 37.32 31.46 -1.83
N THR A 164 37.13 32.03 -3.03
CA THR A 164 35.99 31.76 -3.90
C THR A 164 35.84 30.24 -4.01
N LEU A 165 34.88 29.70 -3.27
CA LEU A 165 34.42 28.31 -3.40
C LEU A 165 33.87 28.13 -4.82
N ARG A 166 34.74 27.65 -5.72
CA ARG A 166 34.34 27.14 -7.02
C ARG A 166 33.45 25.94 -6.74
N ARG A 167 32.20 26.08 -7.05
CA ARG A 167 31.16 25.04 -7.01
C ARG A 167 31.49 24.00 -8.13
N GLU A 168 32.49 23.18 -7.89
CA GLU A 168 32.81 22.00 -8.73
C GLU A 168 32.03 20.81 -8.15
N GLY A 169 30.92 20.52 -8.73
CA GLY A 169 30.11 19.36 -8.34
C GLY A 169 28.68 19.37 -8.90
N ALA A 170 28.35 20.37 -9.75
CA ALA A 170 27.00 20.48 -10.30
C ALA A 170 26.74 19.70 -11.60
N ASP A 171 27.77 18.99 -12.15
CA ASP A 171 27.67 18.30 -13.44
C ASP A 171 28.09 16.81 -13.40
N ALA A 172 27.88 16.12 -12.27
CA ALA A 172 27.74 14.68 -12.39
C ALA A 172 26.43 14.43 -13.14
N PRO A 173 26.43 13.67 -14.28
CA PRO A 173 25.18 13.35 -14.95
C PRO A 173 24.28 12.67 -13.94
N VAL A 174 23.19 13.32 -13.58
CA VAL A 174 22.11 12.70 -12.81
C VAL A 174 21.76 11.43 -13.59
N PRO A 175 21.96 10.22 -13.04
CA PRO A 175 21.61 9.00 -13.76
C PRO A 175 20.17 9.18 -14.19
N ALA A 176 19.88 8.97 -15.48
CA ALA A 176 18.57 9.15 -16.07
C ALA A 176 17.53 8.59 -15.08
N ALA A 177 16.78 9.49 -14.45
CA ALA A 177 15.85 9.13 -13.39
C ALA A 177 14.97 8.02 -13.96
N SER A 178 15.06 6.83 -13.38
CA SER A 178 14.21 5.72 -13.78
C SER A 178 12.77 6.22 -13.69
N LEU A 179 12.01 6.12 -14.79
CA LEU A 179 10.62 6.60 -14.86
C LEU A 179 9.72 6.02 -13.76
N LEU A 180 10.18 4.97 -13.11
CA LEU A 180 9.46 4.29 -12.03
C LEU A 180 10.36 4.19 -10.78
N PRO A 181 9.83 4.46 -9.58
CA PRO A 181 10.54 4.23 -8.33
C PRO A 181 11.03 2.77 -8.21
N SER A 182 12.16 2.57 -7.54
CA SER A 182 12.68 1.23 -7.29
C SER A 182 11.64 0.33 -6.64
N GLY A 183 11.62 -0.96 -6.99
CA GLY A 183 10.67 -1.94 -6.44
C GLY A 183 9.23 -1.82 -6.95
N SER A 184 8.89 -0.87 -7.86
CA SER A 184 7.53 -0.78 -8.42
C SER A 184 7.12 -2.06 -9.16
N GLY A 185 8.05 -2.71 -9.86
CA GLY A 185 7.80 -3.96 -10.58
C GLY A 185 7.45 -5.12 -9.66
N THR A 186 8.19 -5.31 -8.57
CA THR A 186 7.94 -6.37 -7.58
C THR A 186 6.65 -6.14 -6.82
N ARG A 187 6.32 -4.88 -6.48
CA ARG A 187 5.03 -4.50 -5.90
C ARG A 187 3.88 -4.79 -6.85
N TRP A 188 4.03 -4.45 -8.13
CA TRP A 188 3.02 -4.76 -9.14
C TRP A 188 2.79 -6.27 -9.29
N LEU A 189 3.87 -7.07 -9.33
CA LEU A 189 3.80 -8.53 -9.39
C LEU A 189 3.04 -9.11 -8.19
N HIS A 190 3.34 -8.63 -6.98
CA HIS A 190 2.65 -9.01 -5.75
C HIS A 190 1.16 -8.67 -5.81
N LEU A 191 0.83 -7.43 -6.19
CA LEU A 191 -0.56 -6.98 -6.31
C LEU A 191 -1.32 -7.77 -7.38
N LEU A 192 -0.69 -8.10 -8.51
CA LEU A 192 -1.30 -8.92 -9.55
C LEU A 192 -1.63 -10.33 -9.03
N GLY A 193 -0.69 -10.97 -8.32
CA GLY A 193 -0.94 -12.28 -7.69
C GLY A 193 -2.10 -12.23 -6.70
N LEU A 194 -2.13 -11.19 -5.86
CA LEU A 194 -3.17 -10.98 -4.86
C LEU A 194 -4.55 -10.75 -5.50
N ILE A 195 -4.66 -9.85 -6.48
CA ILE A 195 -5.90 -9.54 -7.19
C ILE A 195 -6.42 -10.76 -7.93
N LEU A 196 -5.54 -11.49 -8.62
CA LEU A 196 -5.93 -12.70 -9.35
C LEU A 196 -6.41 -13.80 -8.40
N PHE A 197 -5.74 -14.00 -7.26
CA PHE A 197 -6.16 -15.00 -6.27
C PHE A 197 -7.54 -14.70 -5.68
N LEU A 198 -7.75 -13.44 -5.30
CA LEU A 198 -9.05 -12.96 -4.81
C LEU A 198 -10.13 -13.09 -5.88
N GLY A 199 -9.81 -12.76 -7.13
CA GLY A 199 -10.73 -12.86 -8.26
C GLY A 199 -11.16 -14.30 -8.53
N VAL A 200 -10.22 -15.25 -8.56
CA VAL A 200 -10.51 -16.68 -8.78
C VAL A 200 -11.42 -17.23 -7.68
N THR A 201 -11.10 -16.94 -6.42
CA THR A 201 -11.91 -17.42 -5.29
C THR A 201 -13.28 -16.76 -5.25
N ALA A 202 -13.37 -15.45 -5.46
CA ALA A 202 -14.63 -14.74 -5.52
C ALA A 202 -15.50 -15.21 -6.69
N PHE A 203 -14.92 -15.44 -7.86
CA PHE A 203 -15.63 -15.97 -9.03
C PHE A 203 -16.14 -17.38 -8.77
N ARG A 204 -15.31 -18.24 -8.15
CA ARG A 204 -15.70 -19.61 -7.78
C ARG A 204 -16.91 -19.64 -6.83
N PHE A 205 -16.92 -18.80 -5.80
CA PHE A 205 -17.98 -18.81 -4.79
C PHE A 205 -19.16 -17.90 -5.14
N GLY A 206 -18.93 -16.76 -5.75
CA GLY A 206 -19.97 -15.77 -6.07
C GLY A 206 -20.68 -16.02 -7.41
N VAL A 207 -19.99 -16.65 -8.39
CA VAL A 207 -20.55 -16.88 -9.73
C VAL A 207 -20.78 -18.37 -10.00
N VAL A 208 -19.75 -19.20 -9.87
CA VAL A 208 -19.81 -20.61 -10.24
C VAL A 208 -20.71 -21.41 -9.31
N ARG A 209 -20.50 -21.28 -7.99
CA ARG A 209 -21.26 -22.06 -6.98
C ARG A 209 -22.79 -21.89 -7.09
N PRO A 210 -23.34 -20.66 -7.29
CA PRO A 210 -24.78 -20.47 -7.50
C PRO A 210 -25.33 -21.06 -8.79
N LEU A 211 -24.47 -21.36 -9.77
CA LEU A 211 -24.85 -21.96 -11.06
C LEU A 211 -24.72 -23.48 -11.07
N GLN A 212 -24.13 -24.08 -10.02
CA GLN A 212 -24.05 -25.54 -9.89
C GLN A 212 -25.45 -26.16 -9.74
N GLY A 213 -25.63 -27.33 -10.31
CA GLY A 213 -26.93 -28.04 -10.30
C GLY A 213 -27.89 -27.60 -11.41
N ARG A 214 -27.53 -26.63 -12.25
CA ARG A 214 -28.30 -26.25 -13.43
C ARG A 214 -27.82 -27.05 -14.64
N GLY A 215 -28.67 -27.88 -15.19
CA GLY A 215 -28.31 -28.81 -16.25
C GLY A 215 -27.64 -28.17 -17.48
N GLU A 216 -28.14 -27.00 -17.90
CA GLU A 216 -27.61 -26.21 -19.01
C GLU A 216 -26.22 -25.60 -18.77
N MET A 217 -25.77 -25.59 -17.54
CA MET A 217 -24.45 -25.05 -17.15
C MET A 217 -23.38 -26.14 -17.03
N VAL A 218 -23.73 -27.43 -17.01
CA VAL A 218 -22.82 -28.56 -16.70
C VAL A 218 -21.58 -28.50 -17.60
N ALA A 219 -21.74 -28.54 -18.92
CA ALA A 219 -20.63 -28.54 -19.86
C ALA A 219 -19.74 -27.30 -19.73
N THR A 220 -20.34 -26.11 -19.48
CA THR A 220 -19.62 -24.87 -19.29
C THR A 220 -18.82 -24.91 -17.99
N LEU A 221 -19.42 -25.39 -16.88
CA LEU A 221 -18.75 -25.47 -15.59
C LEU A 221 -17.64 -26.53 -15.58
N GLU A 222 -17.82 -27.65 -16.26
CA GLU A 222 -16.76 -28.67 -16.49
C GLU A 222 -15.58 -28.09 -17.26
N ALA A 223 -15.84 -27.31 -18.32
CA ALA A 223 -14.80 -26.65 -19.10
C ALA A 223 -14.13 -25.48 -18.30
N LEU A 224 -14.80 -24.85 -17.35
CA LEU A 224 -14.32 -23.73 -16.54
C LEU A 224 -13.42 -24.18 -15.39
N GLU A 225 -13.77 -25.28 -14.71
CA GLU A 225 -13.07 -25.74 -13.49
C GLU A 225 -11.55 -25.90 -13.66
N PRO A 226 -11.01 -26.55 -14.71
CA PRO A 226 -9.57 -26.70 -14.91
C PRO A 226 -8.86 -25.35 -15.15
N ARG A 227 -9.57 -24.36 -15.74
CA ARG A 227 -9.02 -23.03 -15.96
C ARG A 227 -8.94 -22.26 -14.65
N LEU A 228 -9.97 -22.30 -13.80
CA LEU A 228 -9.94 -21.70 -12.47
C LEU A 228 -8.77 -22.25 -11.66
N ARG A 229 -8.55 -23.57 -11.69
CA ARG A 229 -7.40 -24.18 -11.01
C ARG A 229 -6.07 -23.69 -11.54
N ARG A 230 -5.90 -23.54 -12.87
CA ARG A 230 -4.67 -23.00 -13.47
C ARG A 230 -4.44 -21.56 -13.05
N LEU A 231 -5.47 -20.72 -13.03
CA LEU A 231 -5.37 -19.34 -12.57
C LEU A 231 -5.07 -19.26 -11.07
N ALA A 232 -5.64 -20.14 -10.25
CA ALA A 232 -5.31 -20.24 -8.83
C ALA A 232 -3.85 -20.65 -8.60
N TRP A 233 -3.32 -21.61 -9.39
CA TRP A 233 -1.91 -21.95 -9.39
C TRP A 233 -1.04 -20.77 -9.79
N LEU A 234 -1.36 -20.09 -10.90
CA LEU A 234 -0.62 -18.91 -11.35
C LEU A 234 -0.58 -17.83 -10.27
N ALA A 235 -1.73 -17.50 -9.69
CA ALA A 235 -1.83 -16.51 -8.62
C ALA A 235 -0.98 -16.87 -7.40
N THR A 236 -1.02 -18.14 -6.98
CA THR A 236 -0.22 -18.64 -5.85
C THR A 236 1.28 -18.57 -6.15
N LEU A 237 1.69 -18.93 -7.37
CA LEU A 237 3.09 -18.84 -7.79
C LEU A 237 3.58 -17.38 -7.84
N LEU A 238 2.75 -16.45 -8.32
CA LEU A 238 3.06 -15.02 -8.29
C LEU A 238 3.24 -14.50 -6.86
N LEU A 239 2.38 -14.91 -5.92
CA LEU A 239 2.50 -14.55 -4.51
C LEU A 239 3.77 -15.13 -3.87
N LEU A 240 4.14 -16.37 -4.20
CA LEU A 240 5.38 -17.00 -3.71
C LEU A 240 6.62 -16.34 -4.31
N ALA A 241 6.61 -16.05 -5.62
CA ALA A 241 7.72 -15.37 -6.28
C ALA A 241 7.92 -13.95 -5.76
N ALA A 242 6.84 -13.26 -5.37
CA ALA A 242 6.92 -11.92 -4.81
C ALA A 242 7.60 -11.88 -3.42
N LEU A 243 7.62 -12.97 -2.65
CA LEU A 243 8.22 -13.02 -1.31
C LEU A 243 9.72 -12.68 -1.31
N PRO A 244 10.59 -13.43 -2.02
CA PRO A 244 12.01 -13.12 -2.06
C PRO A 244 12.30 -11.79 -2.77
N LEU A 245 11.56 -11.46 -3.84
CA LEU A 245 11.76 -10.23 -4.58
C LEU A 245 11.48 -8.99 -3.71
N ARG A 246 10.40 -9.00 -2.94
CA ARG A 246 10.07 -7.91 -2.01
C ARG A 246 11.09 -7.79 -0.87
N LEU A 247 11.62 -8.93 -0.39
CA LEU A 247 12.67 -8.92 0.63
C LEU A 247 13.95 -8.29 0.08
N LEU A 248 14.36 -8.68 -1.13
CA LEU A 248 15.54 -8.11 -1.79
C LEU A 248 15.38 -6.59 -2.02
N ASP A 249 14.21 -6.15 -2.50
CA ASP A 249 13.94 -4.72 -2.67
C ASP A 249 14.01 -3.93 -1.35
N GLN A 250 13.51 -4.51 -0.26
CA GLN A 250 13.46 -3.84 1.03
C GLN A 250 14.84 -3.79 1.71
N VAL A 251 15.65 -4.84 1.53
CA VAL A 251 16.99 -4.90 2.11
C VAL A 251 17.99 -4.06 1.30
N GLY A 252 17.85 -4.01 -0.02
CA GLY A 252 18.81 -3.35 -0.90
C GLY A 252 20.22 -3.87 -0.67
N THR A 253 21.16 -2.97 -0.36
CA THR A 253 22.57 -3.29 -0.02
C THR A 253 22.80 -3.58 1.47
N GLY A 254 21.73 -3.67 2.28
CA GLY A 254 21.83 -3.96 3.72
C GLY A 254 22.31 -5.37 4.00
N GLY A 255 23.05 -5.53 5.11
CA GLY A 255 23.60 -6.82 5.54
C GLY A 255 22.55 -7.74 6.20
N SER A 256 23.05 -8.91 6.67
CA SER A 256 22.25 -9.93 7.35
C SER A 256 21.47 -9.40 8.56
N ASP A 257 22.04 -8.44 9.28
CA ASP A 257 21.42 -7.84 10.48
C ASP A 257 20.14 -7.08 10.12
N LEU A 258 20.13 -6.38 8.97
CA LEU A 258 18.92 -5.74 8.46
C LEU A 258 17.85 -6.76 8.06
N VAL A 259 18.24 -7.86 7.40
CA VAL A 259 17.32 -8.96 7.06
C VAL A 259 16.64 -9.49 8.33
N MET A 260 17.43 -9.77 9.37
CA MET A 260 16.92 -10.28 10.65
C MET A 260 16.01 -9.26 11.35
N ALA A 261 16.41 -7.98 11.36
CA ALA A 261 15.58 -6.93 11.95
C ALA A 261 14.25 -6.75 11.19
N LEU A 262 14.28 -6.71 9.85
CA LEU A 262 13.09 -6.59 9.02
C LEU A 262 12.13 -7.77 9.20
N LEU A 263 12.63 -9.00 9.17
CA LEU A 263 11.78 -10.18 9.27
C LEU A 263 11.20 -10.40 10.66
N PHE A 264 12.01 -10.22 11.73
CA PHE A 264 11.63 -10.66 13.06
C PHE A 264 11.26 -9.52 14.03
N ARG A 265 11.53 -8.26 13.68
CA ARG A 265 11.31 -7.11 14.57
C ARG A 265 10.42 -6.03 13.96
N SER A 266 9.87 -6.23 12.75
CA SER A 266 9.04 -5.23 12.09
C SER A 266 7.64 -5.75 11.74
N ALA A 267 6.66 -4.83 11.62
CA ALA A 267 5.33 -5.15 11.13
C ALA A 267 5.34 -5.61 9.65
N TRP A 268 6.33 -5.13 8.87
CA TRP A 268 6.54 -5.60 7.51
C TRP A 268 6.88 -7.10 7.46
N GLY A 269 7.75 -7.56 8.36
CA GLY A 269 8.10 -8.97 8.50
C GLY A 269 6.91 -9.83 8.91
N ALA A 270 6.07 -9.35 9.82
CA ALA A 270 4.82 -10.03 10.17
C ALA A 270 3.91 -10.20 8.94
N GLY A 271 3.78 -9.16 8.10
CA GLY A 271 3.06 -9.24 6.83
C GLY A 271 3.70 -10.23 5.84
N TRP A 272 5.04 -10.29 5.78
CA TRP A 272 5.78 -11.23 4.95
C TRP A 272 5.53 -12.69 5.37
N PHE A 273 5.58 -12.99 6.67
CA PHE A 273 5.25 -14.32 7.20
C PHE A 273 3.77 -14.66 7.01
N LEU A 274 2.87 -13.71 7.15
CA LEU A 274 1.45 -13.92 6.86
C LEU A 274 1.24 -14.27 5.37
N GLN A 275 1.96 -13.61 4.46
CA GLN A 275 1.92 -13.96 3.03
C GLN A 275 2.47 -15.36 2.77
N LEU A 276 3.57 -15.74 3.41
CA LEU A 276 4.13 -17.10 3.30
C LEU A 276 3.12 -18.14 3.81
N ALA A 277 2.53 -17.92 4.96
CA ALA A 277 1.53 -18.82 5.55
C ALA A 277 0.28 -18.95 4.67
N THR A 278 -0.26 -17.85 4.15
CA THR A 278 -1.43 -17.86 3.26
C THR A 278 -1.13 -18.51 1.92
N ALA A 279 0.06 -18.28 1.34
CA ALA A 279 0.48 -18.93 0.10
C ALA A 279 0.70 -20.44 0.32
N SER A 280 1.28 -20.84 1.45
CA SER A 280 1.40 -22.25 1.83
C SER A 280 0.04 -22.93 2.01
N MET A 281 -0.88 -22.24 2.69
CA MET A 281 -2.27 -22.70 2.82
C MET A 281 -2.95 -22.86 1.44
N ALA A 282 -2.69 -21.91 0.51
CA ALA A 282 -3.17 -21.99 -0.85
C ALA A 282 -2.61 -23.21 -1.59
N LEU A 283 -1.31 -23.53 -1.43
CA LEU A 283 -0.70 -24.73 -1.99
C LEU A 283 -1.38 -26.01 -1.49
N VAL A 284 -1.65 -26.12 -0.20
CA VAL A 284 -2.41 -27.25 0.37
C VAL A 284 -3.78 -27.36 -0.29
N GLY A 285 -4.52 -26.26 -0.38
CA GLY A 285 -5.81 -26.20 -1.07
C GLY A 285 -5.71 -26.70 -2.52
N LEU A 286 -4.70 -26.21 -3.27
CA LEU A 286 -4.45 -26.59 -4.67
C LEU A 286 -4.09 -28.07 -4.86
N VAL A 287 -3.33 -28.65 -3.93
CA VAL A 287 -3.03 -30.09 -3.93
C VAL A 287 -4.31 -30.91 -3.73
N LEU A 288 -5.15 -30.51 -2.79
CA LEU A 288 -6.44 -31.16 -2.55
C LEU A 288 -7.41 -31.07 -3.75
N LEU A 289 -7.30 -30.02 -4.57
CA LEU A 289 -8.08 -29.91 -5.82
C LEU A 289 -7.72 -30.95 -6.89
N ARG A 290 -6.59 -31.67 -6.73
CA ARG A 290 -6.24 -32.78 -7.68
C ARG A 290 -7.15 -33.99 -7.51
N GLY A 291 -7.59 -34.28 -6.27
CA GLY A 291 -8.53 -35.35 -5.97
C GLY A 291 -9.99 -34.91 -6.12
N THR A 292 -10.86 -35.81 -6.61
CA THR A 292 -12.28 -35.50 -6.81
C THR A 292 -13.04 -35.34 -5.50
N GLU A 293 -12.79 -36.18 -4.53
CA GLU A 293 -13.47 -36.19 -3.22
C GLU A 293 -13.10 -34.96 -2.36
N ASN A 294 -11.88 -34.49 -2.47
CA ASN A 294 -11.37 -33.39 -1.64
C ASN A 294 -11.53 -32.00 -2.29
N ARG A 295 -12.09 -31.91 -3.50
CA ARG A 295 -12.29 -30.62 -4.19
C ARG A 295 -13.04 -29.57 -3.37
N PRO A 296 -14.15 -29.89 -2.68
CA PRO A 296 -14.84 -28.90 -1.85
C PRO A 296 -13.95 -28.36 -0.72
N ARG A 297 -13.17 -29.25 -0.07
CA ARG A 297 -12.22 -28.86 0.99
C ARG A 297 -11.11 -27.98 0.43
N GLY A 298 -10.55 -28.33 -0.74
CA GLY A 298 -9.52 -27.52 -1.42
C GLY A 298 -10.01 -26.11 -1.70
N TRP A 299 -11.20 -25.93 -2.29
CA TRP A 299 -11.78 -24.60 -2.52
C TRP A 299 -12.06 -23.83 -1.24
N ASN A 300 -12.52 -24.49 -0.17
CA ASN A 300 -12.76 -23.82 1.13
C ASN A 300 -11.45 -23.32 1.76
N ILE A 301 -10.35 -24.07 1.62
CA ILE A 301 -9.03 -23.64 2.07
C ILE A 301 -8.56 -22.43 1.26
N LEU A 302 -8.72 -22.44 -0.08
CA LEU A 302 -8.41 -21.28 -0.92
C LEU A 302 -9.25 -20.05 -0.53
N ALA A 303 -10.53 -20.23 -0.20
CA ALA A 303 -11.37 -19.15 0.29
C ALA A 303 -10.88 -18.59 1.64
N GLY A 304 -10.47 -19.46 2.56
CA GLY A 304 -9.85 -19.04 3.82
C GLY A 304 -8.57 -18.22 3.60
N ALA A 305 -7.69 -18.67 2.69
CA ALA A 305 -6.49 -17.91 2.31
C ALA A 305 -6.87 -16.56 1.69
N ALA A 306 -7.90 -16.51 0.84
CA ALA A 306 -8.38 -15.27 0.22
C ALA A 306 -8.89 -14.23 1.23
N LEU A 307 -9.47 -14.66 2.35
CA LEU A 307 -9.89 -13.75 3.42
C LEU A 307 -8.71 -13.15 4.19
N LEU A 308 -7.58 -13.83 4.24
CA LEU A 308 -6.39 -13.35 4.94
C LEU A 308 -5.51 -12.44 4.06
N LEU A 309 -5.51 -12.63 2.74
CA LEU A 309 -4.62 -11.90 1.82
C LEU A 309 -4.75 -10.37 1.88
N PRO A 310 -5.95 -9.75 1.95
CA PRO A 310 -6.07 -8.29 2.04
C PRO A 310 -5.52 -7.69 3.33
N LEU A 311 -5.32 -8.49 4.39
CA LEU A 311 -4.69 -8.04 5.63
C LEU A 311 -3.20 -7.71 5.43
N ILE A 312 -2.52 -8.38 4.48
CA ILE A 312 -1.08 -8.22 4.27
C ILE A 312 -0.72 -6.76 3.98
N PRO A 313 -1.24 -6.11 2.91
CA PRO A 313 -0.95 -4.70 2.65
C PRO A 313 -1.55 -3.77 3.72
N ALA A 314 -2.64 -4.17 4.39
CA ALA A 314 -3.28 -3.35 5.41
C ALA A 314 -2.44 -3.27 6.71
N LEU A 315 -1.74 -4.34 7.08
CA LEU A 315 -0.92 -4.42 8.29
C LEU A 315 0.54 -4.03 8.07
N SER A 316 1.07 -4.17 6.84
CA SER A 316 2.48 -3.94 6.53
C SER A 316 2.77 -2.64 5.77
N GLY A 317 1.76 -1.79 5.54
CA GLY A 317 1.88 -0.53 4.81
C GLY A 317 1.51 0.70 5.64
N HIS A 318 1.44 1.86 4.97
CA HIS A 318 1.14 3.17 5.57
C HIS A 318 -0.12 3.20 6.47
N ALA A 319 -1.14 2.39 6.16
CA ALA A 319 -2.37 2.34 6.95
C ALA A 319 -2.14 1.93 8.42
N TRP A 320 -1.13 1.11 8.70
CA TRP A 320 -0.76 0.69 10.05
C TRP A 320 -0.01 1.77 10.83
N GLY A 321 0.83 2.55 10.14
CA GLY A 321 1.67 3.60 10.74
C GLY A 321 0.94 4.89 11.09
N THR A 322 -0.37 5.03 10.79
CA THR A 322 -1.14 6.24 11.06
C THR A 322 -1.83 6.21 12.42
N GLU A 323 -2.08 7.39 13.01
CA GLU A 323 -2.92 7.53 14.21
C GLU A 323 -4.34 6.98 13.99
N TRP A 324 -4.82 7.06 12.74
CA TRP A 324 -6.14 6.59 12.30
C TRP A 324 -6.16 5.10 11.93
N ARG A 325 -5.18 4.30 12.38
CA ARG A 325 -5.07 2.87 12.00
C ARG A 325 -6.35 2.06 12.22
N ALA A 326 -7.14 2.38 13.25
CA ALA A 326 -8.41 1.73 13.52
C ALA A 326 -9.45 1.91 12.38
N ILE A 327 -9.31 2.96 11.58
CA ILE A 327 -10.15 3.26 10.42
C ILE A 327 -9.43 2.85 9.13
N SER A 328 -8.15 3.24 8.99
CA SER A 328 -7.37 3.04 7.77
C SER A 328 -7.22 1.56 7.41
N VAL A 329 -6.96 0.69 8.40
CA VAL A 329 -6.74 -0.75 8.17
C VAL A 329 -8.00 -1.45 7.64
N PRO A 330 -9.20 -1.33 8.25
CA PRO A 330 -10.43 -1.90 7.70
C PRO A 330 -10.78 -1.38 6.31
N PHE A 331 -10.64 -0.08 6.08
CA PHE A 331 -10.94 0.50 4.77
C PHE A 331 -9.96 0.05 3.69
N LEU A 332 -8.66 -0.08 4.00
CA LEU A 332 -7.69 -0.64 3.06
C LEU A 332 -7.94 -2.12 2.79
N TYR A 333 -8.31 -2.91 3.82
CA TYR A 333 -8.72 -4.29 3.65
C TYR A 333 -9.89 -4.41 2.66
N LEU A 334 -10.95 -3.62 2.85
CA LEU A 334 -12.12 -3.59 1.97
C LEU A 334 -11.77 -3.12 0.56
N HIS A 335 -10.87 -2.15 0.44
CA HIS A 335 -10.39 -1.64 -0.85
C HIS A 335 -9.66 -2.73 -1.65
N VAL A 336 -8.73 -3.43 -1.02
CA VAL A 336 -7.97 -4.53 -1.65
C VAL A 336 -8.88 -5.70 -2.01
N ALA A 337 -9.79 -6.07 -1.11
CA ALA A 337 -10.77 -7.13 -1.37
C ALA A 337 -11.69 -6.75 -2.55
N GLY A 338 -12.22 -5.54 -2.56
CA GLY A 338 -13.05 -5.02 -3.64
C GLY A 338 -12.33 -5.00 -4.99
N ALA A 339 -11.07 -4.54 -5.01
CA ALA A 339 -10.23 -4.56 -6.21
C ALA A 339 -10.00 -5.98 -6.75
N GLY A 340 -9.71 -6.93 -5.85
CA GLY A 340 -9.53 -8.34 -6.21
C GLY A 340 -10.80 -8.96 -6.78
N ILE A 341 -11.94 -8.70 -6.16
CA ILE A 341 -13.23 -9.23 -6.61
C ILE A 341 -13.61 -8.65 -7.98
N TRP A 342 -13.47 -7.33 -8.16
CA TRP A 342 -13.81 -6.67 -9.42
C TRP A 342 -12.82 -6.96 -10.53
N LEU A 343 -11.57 -6.50 -10.42
CA LEU A 343 -10.56 -6.64 -11.48
C LEU A 343 -10.15 -8.10 -11.66
N GLY A 344 -9.88 -8.82 -10.57
CA GLY A 344 -9.53 -10.24 -10.64
C GLY A 344 -10.67 -11.08 -11.19
N GLY A 345 -11.92 -10.82 -10.80
CA GLY A 345 -13.11 -11.48 -11.37
C GLY A 345 -13.31 -11.18 -12.85
N LEU A 346 -13.02 -9.94 -13.30
CA LEU A 346 -13.04 -9.56 -14.71
C LEU A 346 -11.98 -10.32 -15.52
N LEU A 347 -10.76 -10.42 -14.99
CA LEU A 347 -9.70 -11.22 -15.61
C LEU A 347 -10.07 -12.70 -15.71
N VAL A 348 -10.70 -13.26 -14.67
CA VAL A 348 -11.21 -14.64 -14.68
C VAL A 348 -12.31 -14.82 -15.73
N LEU A 349 -13.26 -13.89 -15.82
CA LEU A 349 -14.31 -13.94 -16.84
C LEU A 349 -13.72 -13.97 -18.24
N LEU A 350 -12.76 -13.07 -18.54
CA LEU A 350 -12.11 -12.97 -19.85
C LEU A 350 -11.24 -14.19 -20.19
N THR A 351 -10.43 -14.66 -19.24
CA THR A 351 -9.39 -15.69 -19.51
C THR A 351 -9.86 -17.12 -19.27
N ALA A 352 -10.90 -17.30 -18.45
CA ALA A 352 -11.46 -18.62 -18.14
C ALA A 352 -12.94 -18.75 -18.54
N GLY A 353 -13.77 -17.75 -18.22
CA GLY A 353 -15.22 -17.79 -18.46
C GLY A 353 -15.58 -17.83 -19.94
N LEU A 354 -15.17 -16.83 -20.72
CA LEU A 354 -15.46 -16.77 -22.16
C LEU A 354 -14.91 -17.99 -22.92
N PRO A 355 -13.65 -18.43 -22.71
CA PRO A 355 -13.16 -19.65 -23.38
C PRO A 355 -13.83 -20.94 -22.90
N ALA A 356 -14.47 -20.98 -21.74
CA ALA A 356 -15.21 -22.14 -21.27
C ALA A 356 -16.55 -22.25 -21.98
N VAL A 357 -17.25 -21.11 -22.20
CA VAL A 357 -18.50 -21.08 -22.98
C VAL A 357 -18.24 -21.56 -24.41
N GLY A 358 -17.27 -20.99 -25.12
CA GLY A 358 -16.98 -21.36 -26.50
C GLY A 358 -16.59 -22.88 -26.69
N ARG A 359 -16.01 -23.52 -25.64
CA ARG A 359 -15.74 -24.97 -25.69
C ARG A 359 -16.94 -25.84 -25.35
N ALA A 360 -17.92 -25.30 -24.66
CA ALA A 360 -19.17 -25.98 -24.34
C ALA A 360 -20.19 -25.88 -25.50
N GLU A 361 -20.02 -24.88 -26.39
CA GLU A 361 -20.81 -24.75 -27.60
C GLU A 361 -20.75 -26.04 -28.44
N GLY A 362 -21.89 -26.55 -28.88
CA GLY A 362 -22.00 -27.82 -29.59
C GLY A 362 -22.10 -29.08 -28.71
N ARG A 363 -21.87 -28.97 -27.39
CA ARG A 363 -22.05 -30.05 -26.41
C ARG A 363 -23.35 -29.97 -25.62
N THR A 364 -23.99 -28.82 -25.66
CA THR A 364 -25.28 -28.56 -24.99
C THR A 364 -26.37 -28.45 -26.04
N ALA A 365 -27.56 -29.02 -25.74
CA ALA A 365 -28.75 -28.72 -26.51
C ALA A 365 -29.03 -27.21 -26.49
N PRO A 366 -29.59 -26.64 -27.56
CA PRO A 366 -29.99 -25.22 -27.53
C PRO A 366 -30.90 -24.96 -26.32
N PRO A 367 -30.70 -23.85 -25.63
CA PRO A 367 -31.55 -23.54 -24.48
C PRO A 367 -33.00 -23.42 -24.90
N GLY A 368 -33.92 -23.96 -24.09
CA GLY A 368 -35.36 -23.82 -24.34
C GLY A 368 -35.80 -22.34 -24.33
N GLU A 369 -36.97 -22.06 -24.89
CA GLU A 369 -37.49 -20.69 -25.18
C GLU A 369 -37.41 -19.68 -24.04
N ASN A 370 -37.26 -20.08 -22.77
CA ASN A 370 -37.19 -19.20 -21.62
C ASN A 370 -35.92 -19.36 -20.79
N VAL A 371 -34.86 -19.96 -21.34
CA VAL A 371 -33.62 -20.27 -20.61
C VAL A 371 -32.49 -19.36 -21.08
N LEU A 372 -31.96 -18.55 -20.16
CA LEU A 372 -30.80 -17.70 -20.45
C LEU A 372 -29.59 -18.52 -20.88
N PRO A 373 -28.88 -18.09 -21.94
CA PRO A 373 -27.65 -18.74 -22.41
C PRO A 373 -26.56 -18.79 -21.33
N PRO A 374 -25.65 -19.80 -21.37
CA PRO A 374 -24.56 -19.93 -20.39
C PRO A 374 -23.70 -18.67 -20.25
N LEU A 375 -23.39 -17.98 -21.36
CA LEU A 375 -22.66 -16.72 -21.37
C LEU A 375 -23.39 -15.64 -20.54
N ALA A 376 -24.67 -15.42 -20.83
CA ALA A 376 -25.49 -14.43 -20.12
C ALA A 376 -25.57 -14.74 -18.62
N ARG A 377 -25.65 -16.03 -18.23
CA ARG A 377 -25.68 -16.44 -16.81
C ARG A 377 -24.36 -16.13 -16.10
N LEU A 378 -23.21 -16.41 -16.73
CA LEU A 378 -21.90 -16.08 -16.17
C LEU A 378 -21.73 -14.56 -16.00
N VAL A 379 -22.08 -13.79 -17.05
CA VAL A 379 -21.97 -12.32 -17.03
C VAL A 379 -22.93 -11.71 -16.00
N ASN A 380 -24.18 -12.18 -15.92
CA ASN A 380 -25.14 -11.73 -14.92
C ASN A 380 -24.71 -12.08 -13.49
N GLY A 381 -24.11 -13.25 -13.28
CA GLY A 381 -23.52 -13.66 -12.02
C GLY A 381 -22.38 -12.75 -11.61
N PHE A 382 -21.42 -12.54 -12.52
CA PHE A 382 -20.29 -11.64 -12.29
C PHE A 382 -20.71 -10.20 -12.05
N SER A 383 -21.63 -9.65 -12.87
CA SER A 383 -22.07 -8.26 -12.73
C SER A 383 -22.66 -7.94 -11.36
N ARG A 384 -23.38 -8.88 -10.74
CA ARG A 384 -23.91 -8.70 -9.37
C ARG A 384 -22.81 -8.61 -8.33
N VAL A 385 -21.81 -9.47 -8.44
CA VAL A 385 -20.64 -9.48 -7.52
C VAL A 385 -19.79 -8.25 -7.75
N ALA A 386 -19.54 -7.89 -9.02
CA ALA A 386 -18.77 -6.72 -9.41
C ALA A 386 -19.39 -5.40 -8.93
N LEU A 387 -20.73 -5.27 -8.98
CA LEU A 387 -21.42 -4.06 -8.51
C LEU A 387 -21.16 -3.79 -7.02
N VAL A 388 -21.25 -4.84 -6.18
CA VAL A 388 -20.94 -4.73 -4.75
C VAL A 388 -19.46 -4.39 -4.53
N ALA A 389 -18.57 -5.04 -5.27
CA ALA A 389 -17.13 -4.80 -5.19
C ALA A 389 -16.76 -3.37 -5.58
N VAL A 390 -17.34 -2.84 -6.66
CA VAL A 390 -17.13 -1.47 -7.14
C VAL A 390 -17.66 -0.44 -6.12
N ALA A 391 -18.85 -0.65 -5.56
CA ALA A 391 -19.37 0.22 -4.50
C ALA A 391 -18.43 0.23 -3.28
N THR A 392 -17.94 -0.93 -2.86
CA THR A 392 -16.96 -1.05 -1.78
C THR A 392 -15.66 -0.31 -2.12
N LEU A 393 -15.17 -0.44 -3.37
CA LEU A 393 -13.97 0.24 -3.85
C LEU A 393 -14.10 1.77 -3.82
N VAL A 394 -15.23 2.29 -4.30
CA VAL A 394 -15.46 3.75 -4.34
C VAL A 394 -15.50 4.30 -2.91
N ILE A 395 -16.27 3.68 -2.02
CA ILE A 395 -16.38 4.13 -0.63
C ILE A 395 -15.01 4.05 0.07
N SER A 396 -14.38 2.89 0.03
CA SER A 396 -13.10 2.67 0.73
C SER A 396 -11.97 3.51 0.14
N GLY A 397 -11.93 3.65 -1.19
CA GLY A 397 -10.94 4.48 -1.87
C GLY A 397 -11.09 5.96 -1.57
N SER A 398 -12.32 6.48 -1.48
CA SER A 398 -12.58 7.88 -1.11
C SER A 398 -12.10 8.16 0.32
N VAL A 399 -12.42 7.28 1.27
CA VAL A 399 -11.96 7.41 2.67
C VAL A 399 -10.44 7.35 2.75
N SER A 400 -9.81 6.36 2.08
CA SER A 400 -8.35 6.23 2.09
C SER A 400 -7.66 7.44 1.45
N SER A 401 -8.18 7.98 0.35
CA SER A 401 -7.62 9.16 -0.30
C SER A 401 -7.73 10.40 0.58
N PHE A 402 -8.87 10.59 1.26
CA PHE A 402 -9.06 11.70 2.19
C PHE A 402 -8.09 11.64 3.37
N LEU A 403 -7.90 10.46 3.97
CA LEU A 403 -6.99 10.27 5.10
C LEU A 403 -5.51 10.47 4.71
N GLN A 404 -5.14 10.13 3.46
CA GLN A 404 -3.74 10.23 3.01
C GLN A 404 -3.36 11.62 2.49
N LEU A 405 -4.28 12.36 1.87
CA LEU A 405 -3.97 13.66 1.27
C LEU A 405 -4.09 14.82 2.25
N GLY A 406 -4.89 14.68 3.31
CA GLY A 406 -5.18 15.79 4.24
C GLY A 406 -5.86 17.01 3.61
N GLY A 407 -6.11 17.01 2.29
CA GLY A 407 -6.74 18.12 1.56
C GLY A 407 -6.72 17.94 0.04
N VAL A 408 -7.31 18.88 -0.67
CA VAL A 408 -7.41 18.83 -2.16
C VAL A 408 -6.18 19.44 -2.85
N VAL A 409 -5.54 20.42 -2.23
CA VAL A 409 -4.38 21.11 -2.80
C VAL A 409 -3.21 20.17 -3.10
N PRO A 410 -2.80 19.25 -2.20
CA PRO A 410 -1.73 18.30 -2.46
C PRO A 410 -1.97 17.40 -3.68
N LEU A 411 -3.24 17.18 -4.09
CA LEU A 411 -3.58 16.40 -5.27
C LEU A 411 -2.96 16.96 -6.56
N PHE A 412 -2.78 18.29 -6.65
CA PHE A 412 -2.28 18.95 -7.84
C PHE A 412 -0.83 19.43 -7.70
N THR A 413 -0.36 19.65 -6.48
CA THR A 413 0.95 20.27 -6.21
C THR A 413 2.06 19.26 -5.99
N THR A 414 1.76 18.04 -5.51
CA THR A 414 2.76 17.02 -5.21
C THR A 414 2.90 15.96 -6.31
N ALA A 415 4.05 15.28 -6.38
CA ALA A 415 4.26 14.16 -7.31
C ALA A 415 3.31 12.98 -6.99
N TYR A 416 3.12 12.69 -5.69
CA TYR A 416 2.16 11.70 -5.21
C TYR A 416 0.73 12.05 -5.65
N GLY A 417 0.30 13.29 -5.40
CA GLY A 417 -1.04 13.76 -5.76
C GLY A 417 -1.31 13.67 -7.26
N ARG A 418 -0.36 14.08 -8.12
CA ARG A 418 -0.49 13.96 -9.58
C ARG A 418 -0.61 12.51 -10.04
N THR A 419 0.17 11.59 -9.44
CA THR A 419 0.06 10.15 -9.72
C THR A 419 -1.29 9.60 -9.26
N LEU A 420 -1.78 10.05 -8.10
CA LEU A 420 -3.12 9.70 -7.61
C LEU A 420 -4.23 10.26 -8.53
N ALA A 421 -4.10 11.50 -9.00
CA ALA A 421 -5.06 12.10 -9.95
C ALA A 421 -5.12 11.30 -11.26
N LEU A 422 -3.96 10.90 -11.80
CA LEU A 422 -3.89 10.01 -12.97
C LEU A 422 -4.58 8.66 -12.71
N LYS A 423 -4.31 8.04 -11.55
CA LYS A 423 -4.99 6.80 -11.13
C LYS A 423 -6.51 6.99 -11.05
N LEU A 424 -6.99 8.08 -10.44
CA LEU A 424 -8.42 8.37 -10.34
C LEU A 424 -9.06 8.58 -11.72
N GLY A 425 -8.37 9.23 -12.66
CA GLY A 425 -8.81 9.36 -14.04
C GLY A 425 -8.97 8.01 -14.75
N MET A 426 -7.99 7.10 -14.59
CA MET A 426 -8.09 5.73 -15.13
C MET A 426 -9.22 4.93 -14.46
N VAL A 427 -9.43 5.07 -13.15
CA VAL A 427 -10.56 4.46 -12.43
C VAL A 427 -11.88 4.97 -12.98
N ALA A 428 -12.02 6.29 -13.17
CA ALA A 428 -13.23 6.87 -13.76
C ALA A 428 -13.51 6.30 -15.17
N GLY A 429 -12.48 6.19 -16.01
CA GLY A 429 -12.60 5.54 -17.32
C GLY A 429 -13.07 4.09 -17.24
N ALA A 430 -12.48 3.29 -16.33
CA ALA A 430 -12.88 1.91 -16.10
C ALA A 430 -14.32 1.79 -15.59
N LEU A 431 -14.74 2.69 -14.68
CA LEU A 431 -16.13 2.74 -14.18
C LEU A 431 -17.13 3.10 -15.28
N LEU A 432 -16.80 4.03 -16.18
CA LEU A 432 -17.63 4.38 -17.32
C LEU A 432 -17.80 3.21 -18.28
N LEU A 433 -16.72 2.48 -18.56
CA LEU A 433 -16.78 1.25 -19.37
C LEU A 433 -17.58 0.15 -18.68
N GLY A 434 -17.37 -0.08 -17.39
CA GLY A 434 -18.15 -1.02 -16.60
C GLY A 434 -19.64 -0.67 -16.59
N PHE A 435 -19.98 0.61 -16.46
CA PHE A 435 -21.35 1.10 -16.56
C PHE A 435 -21.94 0.87 -17.97
N TYR A 436 -21.17 1.14 -19.05
CA TYR A 436 -21.58 0.84 -20.42
C TYR A 436 -21.83 -0.67 -20.60
N ASN A 437 -20.91 -1.52 -20.11
CA ASN A 437 -21.07 -2.97 -20.16
C ASN A 437 -22.34 -3.41 -19.40
N TRP A 438 -22.58 -2.86 -18.22
CA TRP A 438 -23.77 -3.17 -17.42
C TRP A 438 -25.07 -2.71 -18.07
N ARG A 439 -25.09 -1.52 -18.69
CA ARG A 439 -26.30 -0.89 -19.24
C ARG A 439 -26.65 -1.34 -20.66
N LYS A 440 -25.64 -1.64 -21.48
CA LYS A 440 -25.80 -1.95 -22.90
C LYS A 440 -25.45 -3.39 -23.25
N VAL A 441 -24.23 -3.82 -22.94
CA VAL A 441 -23.71 -5.14 -23.37
C VAL A 441 -24.40 -6.28 -22.61
N ARG A 442 -24.58 -6.17 -21.31
CA ARG A 442 -25.23 -7.20 -20.52
C ARG A 442 -26.67 -7.52 -20.95
N PRO A 443 -27.57 -6.55 -21.23
CA PRO A 443 -28.90 -6.86 -21.74
C PRO A 443 -28.87 -7.52 -23.13
N SER A 444 -28.01 -7.06 -24.07
CA SER A 444 -27.92 -7.66 -25.40
C SER A 444 -27.53 -9.12 -25.37
N LEU A 445 -26.66 -9.53 -24.41
CA LEU A 445 -26.26 -10.93 -24.25
C LEU A 445 -27.39 -11.86 -23.78
N ASN A 446 -28.48 -11.33 -23.22
CA ASN A 446 -29.65 -12.13 -22.86
C ASN A 446 -30.46 -12.53 -24.12
N GLU A 447 -30.43 -11.68 -25.15
CA GLU A 447 -31.16 -11.86 -26.39
C GLU A 447 -30.28 -12.55 -27.48
N ARG A 448 -29.03 -12.08 -27.59
CA ARG A 448 -28.03 -12.58 -28.55
C ARG A 448 -26.71 -12.81 -27.81
N PRO A 449 -26.38 -14.07 -27.49
CA PRO A 449 -25.18 -14.42 -26.71
C PRO A 449 -23.92 -14.38 -27.59
N ASP A 450 -23.51 -13.19 -28.08
CA ASP A 450 -22.27 -13.01 -28.82
C ASP A 450 -21.12 -12.67 -27.88
N PRO A 451 -20.11 -13.57 -27.70
CA PRO A 451 -18.92 -13.29 -26.93
C PRO A 451 -18.10 -12.11 -27.43
N GLY A 452 -18.21 -11.75 -28.75
CA GLY A 452 -17.49 -10.66 -29.38
C GLY A 452 -17.90 -9.29 -28.83
N GLU A 453 -19.22 -9.10 -28.60
CA GLU A 453 -19.75 -7.85 -28.04
C GLU A 453 -19.20 -7.52 -26.65
N LEU A 454 -18.93 -8.54 -25.83
CA LEU A 454 -18.39 -8.36 -24.49
C LEU A 454 -16.85 -8.27 -24.50
N ARG A 455 -16.16 -9.01 -25.37
CA ARG A 455 -14.72 -9.21 -25.29
C ARG A 455 -13.92 -7.92 -25.41
N ILE A 456 -14.27 -7.04 -26.36
CA ILE A 456 -13.53 -5.80 -26.59
C ILE A 456 -13.69 -4.84 -25.41
N PRO A 457 -14.91 -4.41 -25.02
CA PRO A 457 -15.07 -3.43 -23.94
C PRO A 457 -14.58 -3.98 -22.58
N ALA A 458 -14.80 -5.26 -22.30
CA ALA A 458 -14.28 -5.89 -21.08
C ALA A 458 -12.75 -6.00 -21.07
N SER A 459 -12.11 -6.20 -22.22
CA SER A 459 -10.64 -6.20 -22.33
C SER A 459 -10.06 -4.79 -22.11
N VAL A 460 -10.68 -3.74 -22.63
CA VAL A 460 -10.27 -2.35 -22.38
C VAL A 460 -10.43 -2.01 -20.91
N GLU A 461 -11.53 -2.40 -20.26
CA GLU A 461 -11.75 -2.23 -18.83
C GLU A 461 -10.66 -2.95 -18.02
N ALA A 462 -10.30 -4.19 -18.40
CA ALA A 462 -9.24 -4.95 -17.75
C ALA A 462 -7.86 -4.31 -17.91
N ILE A 463 -7.53 -3.77 -19.08
CA ILE A 463 -6.27 -3.05 -19.35
C ILE A 463 -6.20 -1.81 -18.48
N LEU A 464 -7.27 -1.00 -18.41
CA LEU A 464 -7.32 0.15 -17.51
C LEU A 464 -7.15 -0.27 -16.05
N GLY A 465 -7.78 -1.37 -15.62
CA GLY A 465 -7.59 -1.93 -14.28
C GLY A 465 -6.14 -2.34 -14.00
N LEU A 466 -5.44 -2.94 -14.96
CA LEU A 466 -4.02 -3.29 -14.83
C LEU A 466 -3.12 -2.05 -14.78
N LEU A 467 -3.45 -0.99 -15.51
CA LEU A 467 -2.75 0.30 -15.42
C LEU A 467 -3.01 0.99 -14.08
N VAL A 468 -4.24 0.92 -13.55
CA VAL A 468 -4.56 1.37 -12.17
C VAL A 468 -3.73 0.59 -11.14
N LEU A 469 -3.54 -0.72 -11.34
CA LEU A 469 -2.73 -1.55 -10.46
C LEU A 469 -1.25 -1.14 -10.52
N LEU A 470 -0.73 -0.80 -11.72
CA LEU A 470 0.63 -0.28 -11.89
C LEU A 470 0.80 1.08 -11.20
N ALA A 471 -0.13 2.01 -11.41
CA ALA A 471 -0.14 3.30 -10.73
C ALA A 471 -0.21 3.13 -9.20
N THR A 472 -0.94 2.10 -8.72
CA THR A 472 -0.97 1.76 -7.28
C THR A 472 0.39 1.27 -6.79
N ALA A 473 1.09 0.42 -7.57
CA ALA A 473 2.43 -0.05 -7.21
C ALA A 473 3.46 1.10 -7.12
N VAL A 474 3.32 2.10 -7.99
CA VAL A 474 4.11 3.34 -7.95
C VAL A 474 3.75 4.18 -6.72
N LEU A 475 2.46 4.42 -6.46
CA LEU A 475 2.00 5.20 -5.30
C LEU A 475 2.46 4.59 -3.96
N VAL A 476 2.42 3.26 -3.83
CA VAL A 476 2.92 2.57 -2.62
C VAL A 476 4.43 2.72 -2.45
N ALA A 477 5.16 3.01 -3.53
CA ALA A 477 6.60 3.29 -3.49
C ALA A 477 6.93 4.76 -3.20
N MET A 478 5.94 5.64 -3.38
CA MET A 478 6.11 7.09 -3.18
C MET A 478 5.65 7.49 -1.79
N PRO A 479 6.28 8.52 -1.28
CA PRO A 479 5.85 9.13 -0.05
C PRO A 479 4.49 9.87 -0.24
N PRO A 480 3.46 9.70 0.65
CA PRO A 480 2.29 10.57 0.69
C PRO A 480 2.65 11.99 1.13
N PRO A 481 1.96 13.03 0.72
CA PRO A 481 2.29 14.43 1.03
C PRO A 481 2.08 14.82 2.49
#